data_83e48adee4c5e11801122d59978c6a89
#
_entry.id   83e48adee4c5e11801122d59978c6a89
#
_cell.length_a   1.000
_cell.length_b   1.000
_cell.length_c   1.000
_cell.angle_alpha   90.00
_cell.angle_beta   90.00
_cell.angle_gamma   90.00
#
_symmetry.space_group_name_H-M   'P 1'
#
loop_
_entity.id
_entity.type
_entity.pdbx_description
1 polymer ?
#
loop_
_entity_poly.entity_id
_entity_poly.type
_entity_poly.pdbx_seq_one_letter_code
_entity_poly.pdbx_strand_id
1 'polypeptide(L)'
;MLKKLDIRNFTLIDHLEMLFYPGFSVITGETGAGKSIIIGAIGLLLGNRADTKMVKRGRDKCIVEATFDLSVYHSDVLKDFFERNDLDYEPEECLLRREVNANGKSRAFINDTPVTLALIRELGEQLIDIHSQHQNLLLNREDFQLNVVDIIAHDKAQLADYQTSYGKYRKAQDELARVKEEIERNRENEDFLRFQQKELADANLVDGEQETLEQTAEMMSHAEDIKRVLHEADQCLAGEDMSIVNEVRQRASQLRSIADIYHDAQEMADRLDNCYVELKDISQEIASHIDDVEFDPVKYNETTQRLDTIYSLQQKYHVTTVEELIAKKNELDTQLGNIDNSDERLEECKQRVEALKAECTQKAAVLSEVRRKAAVEVEGELAKLLAPLGIPNVRFKVQITIGELAQKGVDKVMFLFSANKSTDMLPVSQVASGGEIARVMLSLKAMISKAIGLPTIIFDEIDTGVSGRVAEQMAHIMRGMGDVNRQVICITHLPQIAAYGSTHYKVAKHEAESGTVSTMTQLTPDQRITEIAQMLSGSDVTQAAIDNAKSLLMKEKK
;
A
#
# COMPACT_ATOMS: atom_id res chain seq x y z
N MET A 1 23.37 -2.06 -20.79
CA MET A 1 24.00 -0.86 -21.41
C MET A 1 23.16 -0.36 -22.56
N LEU A 2 23.15 0.96 -22.79
CA LEU A 2 22.49 1.54 -23.97
C LEU A 2 23.26 1.15 -25.24
N LYS A 3 22.62 0.41 -26.15
CA LYS A 3 23.19 -0.01 -27.46
C LYS A 3 22.83 0.96 -28.57
N LYS A 4 21.54 1.37 -28.59
CA LYS A 4 20.99 2.16 -29.71
C LYS A 4 19.98 3.15 -29.18
N LEU A 5 19.95 4.35 -29.77
CA LEU A 5 18.94 5.36 -29.54
C LEU A 5 18.38 5.80 -30.90
N ASP A 6 17.07 5.71 -31.06
CA ASP A 6 16.33 6.17 -32.24
C ASP A 6 15.32 7.25 -31.78
N ILE A 7 15.43 8.42 -32.38
CA ILE A 7 14.58 9.59 -32.06
C ILE A 7 13.93 10.08 -33.35
N ARG A 8 12.60 10.16 -33.34
CA ARG A 8 11.82 10.63 -34.51
C ARG A 8 10.87 11.76 -34.11
N ASN A 9 10.91 12.83 -34.92
CA ASN A 9 10.04 14.03 -34.80
C ASN A 9 10.06 14.65 -33.40
N PHE A 10 11.24 14.72 -32.77
CA PHE A 10 11.40 15.27 -31.43
C PHE A 10 12.08 16.64 -31.49
N THR A 11 11.39 17.69 -31.09
CA THR A 11 11.84 19.08 -31.11
C THR A 11 12.49 19.49 -32.43
N LEU A 12 13.83 19.61 -32.50
CA LEU A 12 14.61 19.93 -33.69
C LEU A 12 15.13 18.69 -34.45
N ILE A 13 14.84 17.48 -33.98
CA ILE A 13 15.29 16.23 -34.58
C ILE A 13 14.17 15.67 -35.46
N ASP A 14 14.42 15.51 -36.77
CA ASP A 14 13.53 14.76 -37.66
C ASP A 14 13.67 13.26 -37.45
N HIS A 15 14.89 12.77 -37.62
CA HIS A 15 15.26 11.41 -37.36
C HIS A 15 16.74 11.37 -36.95
N LEU A 16 17.01 10.68 -35.85
CA LEU A 16 18.36 10.44 -35.35
C LEU A 16 18.43 8.97 -34.90
N GLU A 17 19.32 8.23 -35.52
CA GLU A 17 19.69 6.87 -35.14
C GLU A 17 21.16 6.85 -34.75
N MET A 18 21.46 6.37 -33.53
CA MET A 18 22.81 6.39 -32.99
C MET A 18 23.13 5.10 -32.23
N LEU A 19 24.30 4.55 -32.50
CA LEU A 19 24.87 3.43 -31.76
C LEU A 19 25.79 3.95 -30.66
N PHE A 20 25.73 3.33 -29.50
CA PHE A 20 26.58 3.60 -28.36
C PHE A 20 27.42 2.37 -27.99
N TYR A 21 28.60 2.61 -27.45
CA TYR A 21 29.57 1.57 -27.14
C TYR A 21 29.94 1.59 -25.65
N PRO A 22 30.46 0.46 -25.09
CA PRO A 22 31.04 0.43 -23.77
C PRO A 22 32.18 1.41 -23.59
N GLY A 23 32.53 1.72 -22.35
CA GLY A 23 33.63 2.62 -22.03
C GLY A 23 33.21 4.07 -21.94
N PHE A 24 34.13 4.99 -22.18
CA PHE A 24 33.90 6.43 -22.03
C PHE A 24 33.63 7.10 -23.37
N SER A 25 32.39 7.54 -23.59
CA SER A 25 31.94 8.28 -24.76
C SER A 25 31.76 9.75 -24.46
N VAL A 26 32.10 10.62 -25.41
CA VAL A 26 31.90 12.07 -25.28
C VAL A 26 31.01 12.60 -26.39
N ILE A 27 30.17 13.57 -26.05
CA ILE A 27 29.29 14.29 -26.97
C ILE A 27 29.66 15.76 -26.92
N THR A 28 30.14 16.31 -28.07
CA THR A 28 30.46 17.72 -28.23
C THR A 28 29.47 18.42 -29.18
N GLY A 29 29.56 19.71 -29.30
CA GLY A 29 28.74 20.52 -30.19
C GLY A 29 28.48 21.90 -29.60
N GLU A 30 27.99 22.83 -30.42
CA GLU A 30 27.70 24.22 -30.01
C GLU A 30 26.59 24.24 -28.91
N THR A 31 26.66 25.26 -28.04
CA THR A 31 25.60 25.56 -27.07
C THR A 31 24.28 25.78 -27.81
N GLY A 32 23.22 25.04 -27.38
CA GLY A 32 21.93 25.09 -28.08
C GLY A 32 21.83 24.19 -29.32
N ALA A 33 22.89 23.47 -29.73
CA ALA A 33 22.87 22.61 -30.93
C ALA A 33 22.05 21.33 -30.78
N GLY A 34 21.44 21.08 -29.61
CA GLY A 34 20.61 19.90 -29.41
C GLY A 34 21.16 18.89 -28.41
N LYS A 35 22.28 19.21 -27.73
CA LYS A 35 22.80 18.35 -26.64
C LYS A 35 21.75 18.07 -25.57
N SER A 36 21.09 19.11 -25.05
CA SER A 36 20.00 19.01 -24.08
C SER A 36 18.75 18.33 -24.65
N ILE A 37 18.58 18.34 -26.01
CA ILE A 37 17.48 17.65 -26.68
C ILE A 37 17.64 16.12 -26.56
N ILE A 38 18.88 15.60 -26.70
CA ILE A 38 19.19 14.18 -26.55
C ILE A 38 18.92 13.74 -25.11
N ILE A 39 19.35 14.52 -24.13
CA ILE A 39 19.05 14.26 -22.72
C ILE A 39 17.55 14.30 -22.44
N GLY A 40 16.84 15.27 -23.04
CA GLY A 40 15.38 15.34 -22.94
C GLY A 40 14.68 14.10 -23.52
N ALA A 41 15.17 13.58 -24.64
CA ALA A 41 14.65 12.36 -25.25
C ALA A 41 14.90 11.12 -24.35
N ILE A 42 16.12 10.97 -23.83
CA ILE A 42 16.44 9.88 -22.89
C ILE A 42 15.61 10.03 -21.60
N GLY A 43 15.48 11.25 -21.06
CA GLY A 43 14.63 11.50 -19.90
C GLY A 43 13.17 11.14 -20.12
N LEU A 44 12.66 11.28 -21.35
CA LEU A 44 11.32 10.87 -21.72
C LEU A 44 11.14 9.32 -21.62
N LEU A 45 12.15 8.56 -22.04
CA LEU A 45 12.21 7.11 -21.86
C LEU A 45 12.27 6.70 -20.38
N LEU A 46 12.94 7.50 -19.55
CA LEU A 46 13.03 7.27 -18.11
C LEU A 46 11.78 7.73 -17.34
N GLY A 47 10.65 7.94 -18.04
CA GLY A 47 9.38 8.27 -17.43
C GLY A 47 9.17 9.74 -17.06
N ASN A 48 9.96 10.66 -17.57
CA ASN A 48 9.71 12.10 -17.39
C ASN A 48 8.38 12.52 -18.02
N ARG A 49 7.80 13.58 -17.48
CA ARG A 49 6.53 14.12 -17.99
C ARG A 49 6.71 14.59 -19.43
N ALA A 50 5.82 14.16 -20.31
CA ALA A 50 5.78 14.59 -21.69
C ALA A 50 5.15 16.00 -21.79
N ASP A 51 5.75 16.86 -22.67
CA ASP A 51 5.19 18.15 -23.07
C ASP A 51 4.90 18.08 -24.58
N THR A 52 3.79 18.66 -25.00
CA THR A 52 3.41 18.78 -26.44
C THR A 52 4.46 19.53 -27.25
N LYS A 53 5.21 20.44 -26.63
CA LYS A 53 6.34 21.16 -27.25
C LYS A 53 7.49 20.23 -27.66
N MET A 54 7.54 19.00 -27.14
CA MET A 54 8.52 17.99 -27.54
C MET A 54 8.24 17.41 -28.92
N VAL A 55 6.99 17.48 -29.40
CA VAL A 55 6.64 17.05 -30.76
C VAL A 55 7.07 18.11 -31.74
N LYS A 56 7.82 17.73 -32.79
CA LYS A 56 8.28 18.65 -33.84
C LYS A 56 7.08 19.34 -34.51
N ARG A 57 7.17 20.65 -34.74
CA ARG A 57 6.10 21.42 -35.39
C ARG A 57 5.68 20.79 -36.72
N GLY A 58 4.39 20.64 -36.93
CA GLY A 58 3.81 20.07 -38.16
C GLY A 58 3.83 18.53 -38.19
N ARG A 59 4.17 17.88 -37.08
CA ARG A 59 4.09 16.43 -36.93
C ARG A 59 3.05 16.03 -35.91
N ASP A 60 2.40 14.89 -36.11
CA ASP A 60 1.31 14.37 -35.25
C ASP A 60 1.85 13.73 -33.96
N LYS A 61 3.03 13.11 -34.05
CA LYS A 61 3.68 12.44 -32.92
C LYS A 61 5.20 12.45 -33.00
N CYS A 62 5.85 12.40 -31.84
CA CYS A 62 7.24 12.01 -31.70
C CYS A 62 7.37 10.62 -31.10
N ILE A 63 8.46 9.95 -31.45
CA ILE A 63 8.80 8.60 -30.96
C ILE A 63 10.26 8.64 -30.51
N VAL A 64 10.50 8.10 -29.30
CA VAL A 64 11.86 7.86 -28.80
C VAL A 64 11.96 6.39 -28.43
N GLU A 65 12.95 5.71 -28.98
CA GLU A 65 13.24 4.31 -28.74
C GLU A 65 14.68 4.15 -28.28
N ALA A 66 14.91 3.27 -27.30
CA ALA A 66 16.25 2.90 -26.89
C ALA A 66 16.33 1.39 -26.68
N THR A 67 17.37 0.79 -27.24
CA THR A 67 17.69 -0.63 -27.09
C THR A 67 18.80 -0.79 -26.05
N PHE A 68 18.56 -1.64 -25.07
CA PHE A 68 19.48 -1.95 -23.98
C PHE A 68 19.95 -3.39 -24.01
N ASP A 69 21.22 -3.58 -23.75
CA ASP A 69 21.78 -4.87 -23.40
C ASP A 69 21.69 -5.07 -21.89
N LEU A 70 20.84 -5.98 -21.44
CA LEU A 70 20.63 -6.30 -20.04
C LEU A 70 21.59 -7.37 -19.52
N SER A 71 22.31 -8.09 -20.41
CA SER A 71 23.21 -9.18 -20.02
C SER A 71 24.36 -8.74 -19.09
N VAL A 72 24.69 -7.45 -19.13
CA VAL A 72 25.75 -6.82 -18.30
C VAL A 72 25.27 -6.39 -16.91
N TYR A 73 23.95 -6.50 -16.63
CA TYR A 73 23.39 -6.14 -15.34
C TYR A 73 23.33 -7.36 -14.41
N HIS A 74 23.19 -7.13 -13.11
CA HIS A 74 22.87 -8.21 -12.17
C HIS A 74 21.49 -8.80 -12.49
N SER A 75 21.50 -9.98 -13.10
CA SER A 75 20.36 -10.58 -13.77
C SER A 75 19.14 -10.85 -12.88
N ASP A 76 19.35 -11.13 -11.57
CA ASP A 76 18.28 -11.59 -10.70
C ASP A 76 17.25 -10.49 -10.42
N VAL A 77 17.70 -9.25 -10.12
CA VAL A 77 16.80 -8.12 -9.85
C VAL A 77 15.97 -7.73 -11.06
N LEU A 78 16.60 -7.77 -12.25
CA LEU A 78 15.89 -7.48 -13.50
C LEU A 78 14.94 -8.60 -13.88
N LYS A 79 15.34 -9.87 -13.75
CA LYS A 79 14.44 -11.01 -13.96
C LYS A 79 13.21 -10.92 -13.08
N ASP A 80 13.38 -10.71 -11.78
CA ASP A 80 12.28 -10.52 -10.83
C ASP A 80 11.36 -9.36 -11.24
N PHE A 81 11.94 -8.27 -11.79
CA PHE A 81 11.16 -7.14 -12.30
C PHE A 81 10.27 -7.56 -13.48
N PHE A 82 10.82 -8.27 -14.46
CA PHE A 82 10.08 -8.70 -15.65
C PHE A 82 9.02 -9.75 -15.29
N GLU A 83 9.35 -10.75 -14.48
CA GLU A 83 8.42 -11.79 -14.01
C GLU A 83 7.26 -11.21 -13.19
N ARG A 84 7.57 -10.33 -12.23
CA ARG A 84 6.56 -9.69 -11.37
C ARG A 84 5.55 -8.83 -12.14
N ASN A 85 5.96 -8.28 -13.29
CA ASN A 85 5.14 -7.41 -14.11
C ASN A 85 4.59 -8.06 -15.37
N ASP A 86 4.75 -9.39 -15.52
CA ASP A 86 4.28 -10.18 -16.67
C ASP A 86 4.80 -9.63 -18.01
N LEU A 87 6.12 -9.34 -18.05
CA LEU A 87 6.83 -8.81 -19.22
C LEU A 87 7.83 -9.83 -19.75
N ASP A 88 8.01 -9.85 -21.07
CA ASP A 88 9.02 -10.69 -21.72
C ASP A 88 10.43 -10.21 -21.37
N TYR A 89 11.27 -11.11 -20.84
CA TYR A 89 12.65 -10.83 -20.51
C TYR A 89 13.58 -11.15 -21.66
N GLU A 90 14.01 -10.13 -22.39
CA GLU A 90 14.95 -10.22 -23.50
C GLU A 90 16.28 -9.57 -23.10
N PRO A 91 17.26 -10.34 -22.56
CA PRO A 91 18.46 -9.76 -21.96
C PRO A 91 19.39 -9.11 -22.96
N GLU A 92 19.46 -9.56 -24.21
CA GLU A 92 20.37 -9.02 -25.20
C GLU A 92 19.84 -7.77 -25.91
N GLU A 93 18.51 -7.58 -25.95
CA GLU A 93 17.88 -6.55 -26.78
C GLU A 93 16.56 -6.03 -26.16
N CYS A 94 16.63 -5.51 -24.94
CA CYS A 94 15.47 -4.89 -24.30
C CYS A 94 15.15 -3.51 -24.92
N LEU A 95 13.96 -3.38 -25.50
CA LEU A 95 13.49 -2.14 -26.12
C LEU A 95 12.62 -1.31 -25.18
N LEU A 96 13.01 -0.07 -24.92
CA LEU A 96 12.15 0.94 -24.32
C LEU A 96 11.65 1.91 -25.39
N ARG A 97 10.34 2.12 -25.48
CA ARG A 97 9.74 3.05 -26.42
C ARG A 97 8.77 4.01 -25.74
N ARG A 98 8.86 5.27 -26.15
CA ARG A 98 7.97 6.33 -25.72
C ARG A 98 7.37 7.06 -26.92
N GLU A 99 6.05 7.13 -26.98
CA GLU A 99 5.32 7.90 -27.99
C GLU A 99 4.60 9.09 -27.32
N VAL A 100 4.69 10.28 -27.92
CA VAL A 100 3.97 11.47 -27.49
C VAL A 100 3.28 12.08 -28.69
N ASN A 101 1.97 12.27 -28.60
CA ASN A 101 1.17 12.89 -29.65
C ASN A 101 1.08 14.42 -29.44
N ALA A 102 0.87 15.17 -30.51
CA ALA A 102 0.68 16.61 -30.49
C ALA A 102 -0.51 17.06 -29.61
N ASN A 103 -1.46 16.19 -29.33
CA ASN A 103 -2.60 16.42 -28.43
C ASN A 103 -2.29 16.14 -26.94
N GLY A 104 -1.03 15.85 -26.58
CA GLY A 104 -0.58 15.60 -25.21
C GLY A 104 -0.77 14.17 -24.70
N LYS A 105 -1.38 13.28 -25.47
CA LYS A 105 -1.45 11.85 -25.10
C LYS A 105 -0.09 11.21 -25.28
N SER A 106 0.32 10.39 -24.32
CA SER A 106 1.57 9.65 -24.41
C SER A 106 1.39 8.19 -24.02
N ARG A 107 2.22 7.32 -24.63
CA ARG A 107 2.26 5.88 -24.40
C ARG A 107 3.69 5.43 -24.15
N ALA A 108 3.85 4.45 -23.29
CA ALA A 108 5.13 3.84 -22.96
C ALA A 108 5.06 2.33 -23.26
N PHE A 109 6.18 1.76 -23.70
CA PHE A 109 6.27 0.34 -24.06
C PHE A 109 7.61 -0.22 -23.57
N ILE A 110 7.59 -1.47 -23.13
CA ILE A 110 8.76 -2.31 -22.86
C ILE A 110 8.59 -3.58 -23.70
N ASN A 111 9.56 -3.88 -24.56
CA ASN A 111 9.51 -5.00 -25.52
C ASN A 111 8.14 -5.10 -26.23
N ASP A 112 7.71 -3.97 -26.81
CA ASP A 112 6.41 -3.78 -27.48
C ASP A 112 5.15 -3.91 -26.60
N THR A 113 5.28 -4.33 -25.34
CA THR A 113 4.16 -4.38 -24.38
C THR A 113 3.85 -2.99 -23.84
N PRO A 114 2.60 -2.50 -23.94
CA PRO A 114 2.20 -1.22 -23.36
C PRO A 114 2.29 -1.24 -21.84
N VAL A 115 2.95 -0.24 -21.25
CA VAL A 115 3.17 -0.16 -19.82
C VAL A 115 2.79 1.21 -19.23
N THR A 116 2.66 1.27 -17.90
CA THR A 116 2.45 2.53 -17.18
C THR A 116 3.72 3.36 -17.12
N LEU A 117 3.57 4.69 -16.87
CA LEU A 117 4.72 5.57 -16.66
C LEU A 117 5.54 5.21 -15.41
N ALA A 118 4.89 4.69 -14.40
CA ALA A 118 5.56 4.25 -13.17
C ALA A 118 6.48 3.07 -13.47
N LEU A 119 6.02 2.12 -14.28
CA LEU A 119 6.78 0.91 -14.62
C LEU A 119 7.99 1.19 -15.51
N ILE A 120 7.84 2.02 -16.55
CA ILE A 120 8.99 2.40 -17.40
C ILE A 120 10.01 3.23 -16.62
N ARG A 121 9.58 4.02 -15.63
CA ARG A 121 10.46 4.76 -14.73
C ARG A 121 11.24 3.82 -13.81
N GLU A 122 10.56 2.85 -13.18
CA GLU A 122 11.20 1.86 -12.31
C GLU A 122 12.30 1.08 -13.04
N LEU A 123 12.03 0.63 -14.26
CA LEU A 123 13.04 -0.02 -15.09
C LEU A 123 14.14 0.96 -15.51
N GLY A 124 13.78 2.15 -15.98
CA GLY A 124 14.72 3.16 -16.46
C GLY A 124 15.75 3.58 -15.40
N GLU A 125 15.33 3.75 -14.14
CA GLU A 125 16.21 4.08 -13.01
C GLU A 125 17.24 2.97 -12.70
N GLN A 126 16.95 1.71 -13.11
CA GLN A 126 17.90 0.61 -13.00
C GLN A 126 18.88 0.55 -14.20
N LEU A 127 18.53 1.14 -15.33
CA LEU A 127 19.30 1.06 -16.58
C LEU A 127 20.23 2.23 -16.79
N ILE A 128 19.79 3.45 -16.48
CA ILE A 128 20.55 4.70 -16.73
C ILE A 128 20.46 5.62 -15.52
N ASP A 129 21.60 6.15 -15.14
CA ASP A 129 21.70 7.30 -14.23
C ASP A 129 22.12 8.55 -15.00
N ILE A 130 21.23 9.56 -15.06
CA ILE A 130 21.53 10.83 -15.73
C ILE A 130 21.91 11.86 -14.67
N HIS A 131 23.14 12.35 -14.73
CA HIS A 131 23.58 13.46 -13.90
C HIS A 131 23.53 14.77 -14.69
N SER A 132 22.67 15.69 -14.28
CA SER A 132 22.55 17.05 -14.81
C SER A 132 22.74 18.10 -13.71
N GLN A 133 22.90 19.36 -14.10
CA GLN A 133 23.04 20.47 -13.16
C GLN A 133 21.93 20.52 -12.11
N HIS A 134 20.70 20.12 -12.45
CA HIS A 134 19.58 20.06 -11.52
C HIS A 134 19.70 18.93 -10.49
N GLN A 135 20.44 17.87 -10.78
CA GLN A 135 20.66 16.76 -9.85
C GLN A 135 21.65 17.08 -8.72
N ASN A 136 22.39 18.15 -8.81
CA ASN A 136 23.17 18.66 -7.67
C ASN A 136 22.28 18.95 -6.46
N LEU A 137 20.99 19.24 -6.66
CA LEU A 137 19.99 19.38 -5.59
C LEU A 137 19.71 18.08 -4.84
N LEU A 138 20.01 16.90 -5.40
CA LEU A 138 19.85 15.61 -4.71
C LEU A 138 20.77 15.50 -3.49
N LEU A 139 21.95 16.15 -3.54
CA LEU A 139 22.85 16.22 -2.38
C LEU A 139 22.21 16.87 -1.16
N ASN A 140 21.13 17.65 -1.34
CA ASN A 140 20.43 18.31 -0.26
C ASN A 140 19.35 17.39 0.38
N ARG A 141 19.08 16.22 -0.21
CA ARG A 141 18.05 15.31 0.26
C ARG A 141 18.66 14.28 1.21
N GLU A 142 18.12 14.21 2.41
CA GLU A 142 18.53 13.22 3.43
C GLU A 142 18.43 11.79 2.90
N ASP A 143 17.35 11.47 2.15
CA ASP A 143 17.17 10.15 1.54
C ASP A 143 18.29 9.75 0.59
N PHE A 144 18.80 10.70 -0.20
CA PHE A 144 19.92 10.46 -1.11
C PHE A 144 21.22 10.21 -0.32
N GLN A 145 21.48 11.03 0.69
CA GLN A 145 22.69 10.91 1.52
C GLN A 145 22.70 9.58 2.28
N LEU A 146 21.55 9.18 2.84
CA LEU A 146 21.41 7.87 3.48
C LEU A 146 21.64 6.73 2.48
N ASN A 147 21.04 6.82 1.29
CA ASN A 147 21.20 5.80 0.25
C ASN A 147 22.64 5.64 -0.22
N VAL A 148 23.41 6.72 -0.29
CA VAL A 148 24.87 6.66 -0.59
C VAL A 148 25.61 5.85 0.47
N VAL A 149 25.28 6.06 1.75
CA VAL A 149 25.90 5.32 2.85
C VAL A 149 25.50 3.84 2.78
N ASP A 150 24.22 3.54 2.56
CA ASP A 150 23.70 2.17 2.45
C ASP A 150 24.34 1.40 1.28
N ILE A 151 24.53 2.05 0.13
CA ILE A 151 25.20 1.45 -1.02
C ILE A 151 26.65 1.04 -0.66
N ILE A 152 27.41 1.92 -0.03
CA ILE A 152 28.81 1.65 0.35
C ILE A 152 28.88 0.66 1.52
N ALA A 153 27.91 0.68 2.41
CA ALA A 153 27.77 -0.24 3.53
C ALA A 153 27.46 -1.68 3.09
N HIS A 154 26.94 -1.86 1.88
CA HIS A 154 26.42 -3.15 1.39
C HIS A 154 25.42 -3.80 2.38
N ASP A 155 24.59 -2.99 3.04
CA ASP A 155 23.76 -3.36 4.18
C ASP A 155 22.37 -3.89 3.81
N LYS A 156 22.13 -4.26 2.56
CA LYS A 156 20.81 -4.74 2.06
C LYS A 156 20.20 -5.82 2.95
N ALA A 157 21.01 -6.76 3.46
CA ALA A 157 20.53 -7.85 4.32
C ALA A 157 20.07 -7.32 5.68
N GLN A 158 20.89 -6.44 6.31
CA GLN A 158 20.57 -5.84 7.61
C GLN A 158 19.35 -4.90 7.52
N LEU A 159 19.27 -4.14 6.43
CA LEU A 159 18.12 -3.27 6.16
C LEU A 159 16.84 -4.08 5.97
N ALA A 160 16.87 -5.19 5.21
CA ALA A 160 15.72 -6.07 5.00
C ALA A 160 15.26 -6.73 6.31
N ASP A 161 16.20 -7.19 7.13
CA ASP A 161 15.91 -7.77 8.45
C ASP A 161 15.28 -6.73 9.40
N TYR A 162 15.83 -5.51 9.43
CA TYR A 162 15.25 -4.39 10.17
C TYR A 162 13.82 -4.07 9.67
N GLN A 163 13.61 -3.94 8.35
CA GLN A 163 12.32 -3.62 7.75
C GLN A 163 11.25 -4.66 8.09
N THR A 164 11.65 -5.93 8.14
CA THR A 164 10.75 -7.02 8.57
C THR A 164 10.27 -6.83 10.00
N SER A 165 11.17 -6.52 10.92
CA SER A 165 10.83 -6.25 12.33
C SER A 165 10.05 -4.94 12.51
N TYR A 166 10.42 -3.90 11.76
CA TYR A 166 9.68 -2.64 11.75
C TYR A 166 8.24 -2.82 11.25
N GLY A 167 8.04 -3.64 10.22
CA GLY A 167 6.71 -3.98 9.73
C GLY A 167 5.84 -4.69 10.77
N LYS A 168 6.43 -5.60 11.56
CA LYS A 168 5.75 -6.26 12.70
C LYS A 168 5.39 -5.26 13.81
N TYR A 169 6.34 -4.38 14.16
CA TYR A 169 6.14 -3.33 15.15
C TYR A 169 5.01 -2.38 14.77
N ARG A 170 4.98 -1.91 13.50
CA ARG A 170 3.91 -1.03 13.01
C ARG A 170 2.54 -1.70 13.06
N LYS A 171 2.45 -2.96 12.63
CA LYS A 171 1.19 -3.72 12.72
C LYS A 171 0.69 -3.85 14.16
N ALA A 172 1.61 -4.11 15.10
CA ALA A 172 1.24 -4.18 16.52
C ALA A 172 0.80 -2.82 17.10
N GLN A 173 1.41 -1.71 16.66
CA GLN A 173 0.96 -0.36 17.03
C GLN A 173 -0.46 -0.06 16.51
N ASP A 174 -0.73 -0.43 15.25
CA ASP A 174 -2.03 -0.22 14.63
C ASP A 174 -3.11 -1.08 15.33
N GLU A 175 -2.75 -2.32 15.73
CA GLU A 175 -3.62 -3.20 16.52
C GLU A 175 -3.91 -2.59 17.90
N LEU A 176 -2.88 -2.11 18.61
CA LEU A 176 -3.04 -1.44 19.91
C LEU A 176 -3.94 -0.20 19.81
N ALA A 177 -3.79 0.59 18.74
CA ALA A 177 -4.63 1.76 18.52
C ALA A 177 -6.10 1.38 18.31
N ARG A 178 -6.37 0.32 17.53
CA ARG A 178 -7.74 -0.22 17.33
C ARG A 178 -8.35 -0.74 18.61
N VAL A 179 -7.59 -1.52 19.39
CA VAL A 179 -8.07 -2.05 20.68
C VAL A 179 -8.41 -0.91 21.64
N LYS A 180 -7.59 0.13 21.70
CA LYS A 180 -7.89 1.32 22.52
C LYS A 180 -9.18 2.03 22.11
N GLU A 181 -9.37 2.23 20.82
CA GLU A 181 -10.58 2.87 20.28
C GLU A 181 -11.83 2.01 20.53
N GLU A 182 -11.72 0.70 20.40
CA GLU A 182 -12.79 -0.25 20.70
C GLU A 182 -13.18 -0.22 22.19
N ILE A 183 -12.20 -0.21 23.09
CA ILE A 183 -12.43 -0.10 24.54
C ILE A 183 -13.10 1.23 24.88
N GLU A 184 -12.66 2.33 24.32
CA GLU A 184 -13.21 3.65 24.62
C GLU A 184 -14.68 3.75 24.19
N ARG A 185 -15.04 3.26 23.00
CA ARG A 185 -16.43 3.15 22.55
C ARG A 185 -17.28 2.24 23.44
N ASN A 186 -16.72 1.13 23.89
CA ASN A 186 -17.44 0.19 24.74
C ASN A 186 -17.67 0.77 26.13
N ARG A 187 -16.71 1.49 26.69
CA ARG A 187 -16.84 2.16 28.00
C ARG A 187 -17.91 3.25 28.01
N GLU A 188 -18.08 4.00 26.90
CA GLU A 188 -19.14 5.00 26.80
C GLU A 188 -20.54 4.40 26.94
N ASN A 189 -20.73 3.16 26.56
CA ASN A 189 -22.00 2.46 26.62
C ASN A 189 -22.11 1.43 27.77
N GLU A 190 -21.04 1.20 28.53
CA GLU A 190 -20.96 0.12 29.52
C GLU A 190 -22.05 0.24 30.60
N ASP A 191 -22.24 1.43 31.17
CA ASP A 191 -23.26 1.67 32.20
C ASP A 191 -24.66 1.35 31.68
N PHE A 192 -24.94 1.71 30.42
CA PHE A 192 -26.21 1.44 29.78
C PHE A 192 -26.42 -0.06 29.53
N LEU A 193 -25.39 -0.76 29.05
CA LEU A 193 -25.43 -2.20 28.82
C LEU A 193 -25.58 -2.98 30.14
N ARG A 194 -24.88 -2.57 31.19
CA ARG A 194 -25.03 -3.17 32.54
C ARG A 194 -26.42 -2.94 33.12
N PHE A 195 -27.01 -1.75 32.91
CA PHE A 195 -28.37 -1.46 33.32
C PHE A 195 -29.36 -2.38 32.59
N GLN A 196 -29.27 -2.50 31.27
CA GLN A 196 -30.15 -3.36 30.48
C GLN A 196 -30.01 -4.84 30.85
N GLN A 197 -28.77 -5.32 31.01
CA GLN A 197 -28.48 -6.69 31.42
C GLN A 197 -29.09 -7.00 32.78
N LYS A 198 -28.91 -6.09 33.76
CA LYS A 198 -29.48 -6.25 35.10
C LYS A 198 -31.00 -6.30 35.09
N GLU A 199 -31.65 -5.42 34.32
CA GLU A 199 -33.11 -5.38 34.19
C GLU A 199 -33.65 -6.73 33.64
N LEU A 200 -33.04 -7.28 32.58
CA LEU A 200 -33.42 -8.54 32.01
C LEU A 200 -33.06 -9.73 32.92
N ALA A 201 -31.97 -9.66 33.68
CA ALA A 201 -31.61 -10.67 34.67
C ALA A 201 -32.56 -10.68 35.85
N ASP A 202 -32.93 -9.50 36.40
CA ASP A 202 -33.85 -9.37 37.53
C ASP A 202 -35.27 -9.82 37.15
N ALA A 203 -35.63 -9.73 35.86
CA ALA A 203 -36.92 -10.20 35.36
C ALA A 203 -37.12 -11.74 35.45
N ASN A 204 -36.04 -12.51 35.59
CA ASN A 204 -36.08 -13.97 35.73
C ASN A 204 -37.01 -14.65 34.72
N LEU A 205 -36.82 -14.33 33.42
CA LEU A 205 -37.65 -14.84 32.33
C LEU A 205 -37.43 -16.33 32.13
N VAL A 206 -38.54 -17.05 31.93
CA VAL A 206 -38.56 -18.50 31.67
C VAL A 206 -39.15 -18.78 30.31
N ASP A 207 -38.52 -19.66 29.55
CA ASP A 207 -38.96 -20.08 28.22
C ASP A 207 -40.39 -20.70 28.30
N GLY A 208 -41.33 -20.25 27.43
CA GLY A 208 -42.72 -20.70 27.36
C GLY A 208 -43.61 -20.19 28.52
N GLU A 209 -43.13 -19.34 29.43
CA GLU A 209 -43.94 -18.82 30.53
C GLU A 209 -45.09 -17.93 30.04
N GLN A 210 -44.88 -17.14 28.99
CA GLN A 210 -45.87 -16.20 28.47
C GLN A 210 -47.15 -16.91 28.01
N GLU A 211 -47.02 -17.94 27.21
CA GLU A 211 -48.16 -18.72 26.71
C GLU A 211 -48.97 -19.35 27.84
N THR A 212 -48.26 -19.88 28.83
CA THR A 212 -48.89 -20.49 30.01
C THR A 212 -49.66 -19.46 30.85
N LEU A 213 -49.05 -18.25 31.01
CA LEU A 213 -49.69 -17.17 31.75
C LEU A 213 -50.89 -16.56 30.97
N GLU A 214 -50.78 -16.40 29.66
CA GLU A 214 -51.86 -15.93 28.80
C GLU A 214 -53.06 -16.87 28.85
N GLN A 215 -52.87 -18.19 28.71
CA GLN A 215 -53.93 -19.19 28.83
C GLN A 215 -54.56 -19.19 30.23
N THR A 216 -53.75 -19.03 31.26
CA THR A 216 -54.25 -18.98 32.66
C THR A 216 -55.07 -17.71 32.89
N ALA A 217 -54.60 -16.55 32.41
CA ALA A 217 -55.32 -15.30 32.54
C ALA A 217 -56.64 -15.33 31.76
N GLU A 218 -56.66 -15.89 30.55
CA GLU A 218 -57.84 -16.02 29.72
C GLU A 218 -58.89 -16.92 30.41
N MET A 219 -58.47 -18.12 30.91
CA MET A 219 -59.33 -19.00 31.70
C MET A 219 -59.93 -18.29 32.91
N MET A 220 -59.09 -17.61 33.70
CA MET A 220 -59.56 -16.91 34.90
C MET A 220 -60.46 -15.71 34.57
N SER A 221 -60.24 -14.96 33.48
CA SER A 221 -61.08 -13.85 33.07
C SER A 221 -62.52 -14.30 32.68
N HIS A 222 -62.67 -15.52 32.21
CA HIS A 222 -63.95 -16.13 31.82
C HIS A 222 -64.52 -17.12 32.85
N ALA A 223 -63.86 -17.27 34.01
CA ALA A 223 -64.23 -18.28 35.02
C ALA A 223 -65.72 -18.20 35.46
N GLU A 224 -66.23 -16.98 35.63
CA GLU A 224 -67.66 -16.81 35.99
C GLU A 224 -68.63 -17.30 34.88
N ASP A 225 -68.32 -16.96 33.61
CA ASP A 225 -69.15 -17.39 32.48
C ASP A 225 -69.07 -18.91 32.27
N ILE A 226 -67.85 -19.46 32.39
CA ILE A 226 -67.63 -20.92 32.26
C ILE A 226 -68.38 -21.64 33.36
N LYS A 227 -68.25 -21.19 34.62
CA LYS A 227 -68.95 -21.80 35.76
C LYS A 227 -70.45 -21.71 35.63
N ARG A 228 -70.98 -20.58 35.16
CA ARG A 228 -72.44 -20.40 34.89
C ARG A 228 -72.91 -21.39 33.85
N VAL A 229 -72.27 -21.51 32.68
CA VAL A 229 -72.66 -22.44 31.60
C VAL A 229 -72.56 -23.90 32.05
N LEU A 230 -71.50 -24.27 32.76
CA LEU A 230 -71.37 -25.63 33.30
C LEU A 230 -72.45 -25.94 34.34
N HIS A 231 -72.77 -24.98 35.23
CA HIS A 231 -73.83 -25.14 36.21
C HIS A 231 -75.24 -25.25 35.58
N GLU A 232 -75.53 -24.46 34.57
CA GLU A 232 -76.76 -24.54 33.78
C GLU A 232 -76.90 -25.93 33.09
N ALA A 233 -75.78 -26.43 32.55
CA ALA A 233 -75.76 -27.77 31.93
C ALA A 233 -75.95 -28.89 32.97
N ASP A 234 -75.28 -28.80 34.14
CA ASP A 234 -75.44 -29.74 35.21
C ASP A 234 -76.87 -29.75 35.76
N GLN A 235 -77.44 -28.57 36.01
CA GLN A 235 -78.86 -28.45 36.41
C GLN A 235 -79.81 -29.07 35.42
N CYS A 236 -79.57 -28.91 34.15
CA CYS A 236 -80.42 -29.49 33.07
C CYS A 236 -80.33 -31.03 33.05
N LEU A 237 -79.11 -31.58 33.24
CA LEU A 237 -78.86 -33.04 33.18
C LEU A 237 -79.25 -33.75 34.45
N ALA A 238 -78.86 -33.20 35.63
CA ALA A 238 -78.99 -33.87 36.92
C ALA A 238 -79.81 -33.12 37.99
N GLY A 239 -80.46 -31.96 37.67
CA GLY A 239 -81.13 -31.11 38.63
C GLY A 239 -82.27 -31.81 39.38
N GLU A 240 -82.53 -31.35 40.62
CA GLU A 240 -83.52 -31.97 41.52
C GLU A 240 -84.93 -31.96 41.00
N ASP A 241 -85.38 -30.90 40.32
CA ASP A 241 -86.75 -30.75 39.90
C ASP A 241 -87.11 -31.38 38.53
N MET A 242 -86.14 -31.36 37.57
CA MET A 242 -86.24 -31.96 36.22
C MET A 242 -84.89 -32.42 35.71
N SER A 243 -84.56 -33.71 35.97
CA SER A 243 -83.36 -34.29 35.46
C SER A 243 -83.62 -35.05 34.16
N ILE A 244 -82.90 -34.59 33.05
CA ILE A 244 -82.97 -35.30 31.79
C ILE A 244 -82.47 -36.71 31.93
N VAL A 245 -81.43 -36.96 32.74
CA VAL A 245 -80.91 -38.28 33.02
C VAL A 245 -81.95 -39.17 33.66
N ASN A 246 -82.72 -38.67 34.66
CA ASN A 246 -83.76 -39.40 35.31
C ASN A 246 -84.99 -39.63 34.43
N GLU A 247 -85.35 -38.60 33.65
CA GLU A 247 -86.48 -38.71 32.67
C GLU A 247 -86.16 -39.77 31.61
N VAL A 248 -84.99 -39.77 31.03
CA VAL A 248 -84.62 -40.80 30.04
C VAL A 248 -84.66 -42.20 30.62
N ARG A 249 -84.16 -42.37 31.85
CA ARG A 249 -84.25 -43.65 32.57
C ARG A 249 -85.67 -44.09 32.83
N GLN A 250 -86.51 -43.17 33.28
CA GLN A 250 -87.92 -43.46 33.53
C GLN A 250 -88.62 -43.85 32.24
N ARG A 251 -88.42 -43.16 31.09
CA ARG A 251 -88.99 -43.51 29.81
C ARG A 251 -88.47 -44.87 29.30
N ALA A 252 -87.23 -45.18 29.48
CA ALA A 252 -86.64 -46.48 29.17
C ALA A 252 -87.41 -47.59 29.95
N SER A 253 -87.58 -47.40 31.28
CA SER A 253 -88.35 -48.33 32.12
C SER A 253 -89.80 -48.48 31.69
N GLN A 254 -90.50 -47.40 31.34
CA GLN A 254 -91.84 -47.41 30.82
C GLN A 254 -91.97 -48.21 29.53
N LEU A 255 -91.04 -48.00 28.58
CA LEU A 255 -91.05 -48.75 27.30
C LEU A 255 -90.73 -50.25 27.58
N ARG A 256 -89.87 -50.58 28.51
CA ARG A 256 -89.57 -51.95 28.86
C ARG A 256 -90.79 -52.67 29.46
N SER A 257 -91.67 -51.97 30.22
CA SER A 257 -92.88 -52.56 30.81
C SER A 257 -93.93 -52.95 29.79
N ILE A 258 -93.91 -52.45 28.56
CA ILE A 258 -94.81 -52.78 27.47
C ILE A 258 -94.16 -53.71 26.42
N ALA A 259 -92.89 -54.06 26.55
CA ALA A 259 -92.15 -54.87 25.59
C ALA A 259 -92.65 -56.27 25.36
N ASP A 260 -93.26 -56.86 26.37
CA ASP A 260 -93.92 -58.15 26.23
C ASP A 260 -95.19 -58.11 25.28
N ILE A 261 -95.76 -56.92 25.13
CA ILE A 261 -96.96 -56.69 24.24
C ILE A 261 -96.57 -56.13 22.91
N TYR A 262 -95.60 -55.23 22.86
CA TYR A 262 -95.05 -54.53 21.68
C TYR A 262 -93.57 -54.71 21.58
N HIS A 263 -93.09 -55.70 20.81
CA HIS A 263 -91.70 -56.16 20.74
C HIS A 263 -90.74 -55.11 20.36
N ASP A 264 -91.14 -54.14 19.47
CA ASP A 264 -90.24 -53.02 19.06
C ASP A 264 -89.92 -52.06 20.20
N ALA A 265 -90.70 -52.10 21.33
CA ALA A 265 -90.46 -51.27 22.49
C ALA A 265 -89.15 -51.71 23.26
N GLN A 266 -88.76 -52.97 23.14
CA GLN A 266 -87.52 -53.43 23.75
C GLN A 266 -86.24 -52.72 23.16
N GLU A 267 -86.21 -52.69 21.84
CA GLU A 267 -85.10 -52.02 21.15
C GLU A 267 -85.01 -50.49 21.47
N MET A 268 -86.20 -49.85 21.53
CA MET A 268 -86.29 -48.45 21.94
C MET A 268 -85.83 -48.20 23.38
N ALA A 269 -86.18 -49.15 24.33
CA ALA A 269 -85.79 -49.08 25.72
C ALA A 269 -84.26 -49.24 25.88
N ASP A 270 -83.66 -50.21 25.18
CA ASP A 270 -82.24 -50.43 25.21
C ASP A 270 -81.42 -49.25 24.65
N ARG A 271 -81.97 -48.59 23.61
CA ARG A 271 -81.36 -47.39 23.09
C ARG A 271 -81.44 -46.20 24.06
N LEU A 272 -82.53 -46.05 24.79
CA LEU A 272 -82.71 -45.03 25.82
C LEU A 272 -81.81 -45.34 27.04
N ASP A 273 -81.57 -46.59 27.39
CA ASP A 273 -80.70 -46.99 28.46
C ASP A 273 -79.24 -46.64 28.10
N ASN A 274 -78.83 -46.84 26.84
CA ASN A 274 -77.53 -46.38 26.35
C ASN A 274 -77.39 -44.88 26.46
N CYS A 275 -78.39 -44.11 26.02
CA CYS A 275 -78.40 -42.67 26.20
C CYS A 275 -78.34 -42.21 27.65
N TYR A 276 -79.00 -42.94 28.55
CA TYR A 276 -78.94 -42.67 29.99
C TYR A 276 -77.51 -42.82 30.54
N VAL A 277 -76.83 -43.89 30.14
CA VAL A 277 -75.43 -44.13 30.58
C VAL A 277 -74.52 -43.03 30.14
N GLU A 278 -74.59 -42.65 28.82
CA GLU A 278 -73.80 -41.54 28.25
C GLU A 278 -74.14 -40.20 28.90
N LEU A 279 -75.40 -39.82 29.04
CA LEU A 279 -75.78 -38.56 29.68
C LEU A 279 -75.39 -38.50 31.15
N LYS A 280 -75.40 -39.65 31.87
CA LYS A 280 -74.95 -39.76 33.26
C LYS A 280 -73.43 -39.54 33.38
N ASP A 281 -72.65 -40.09 32.44
CA ASP A 281 -71.21 -39.90 32.39
C ASP A 281 -70.86 -38.43 32.11
N ILE A 282 -71.49 -37.83 31.10
CA ILE A 282 -71.33 -36.42 30.78
C ILE A 282 -71.66 -35.51 31.97
N SER A 283 -72.78 -35.81 32.68
CA SER A 283 -73.18 -35.05 33.88
C SER A 283 -72.14 -35.15 35.02
N GLN A 284 -71.53 -36.32 35.22
CA GLN A 284 -70.48 -36.50 36.22
C GLN A 284 -69.19 -35.74 35.81
N GLU A 285 -68.84 -35.77 34.54
CA GLU A 285 -67.72 -35.04 34.02
C GLU A 285 -67.92 -33.53 34.17
N ILE A 286 -69.09 -32.98 33.80
CA ILE A 286 -69.44 -31.58 34.02
C ILE A 286 -69.36 -31.18 35.50
N ALA A 287 -69.92 -32.02 36.40
CA ALA A 287 -69.86 -31.74 37.84
C ALA A 287 -68.41 -31.67 38.36
N SER A 288 -67.53 -32.56 37.86
CA SER A 288 -66.12 -32.51 38.19
C SER A 288 -65.46 -31.23 37.74
N HIS A 289 -65.76 -30.78 36.50
CA HIS A 289 -65.18 -29.57 35.96
C HIS A 289 -65.68 -28.26 36.62
N ILE A 290 -66.89 -28.25 37.18
CA ILE A 290 -67.40 -27.12 37.96
C ILE A 290 -66.52 -26.87 39.20
N ASP A 291 -66.04 -27.93 39.84
CA ASP A 291 -65.17 -27.85 41.01
C ASP A 291 -63.72 -27.40 40.67
N ASP A 292 -63.26 -27.71 39.44
CA ASP A 292 -61.95 -27.34 38.97
C ASP A 292 -61.88 -25.85 38.55
N VAL A 293 -62.99 -25.18 38.21
CA VAL A 293 -63.04 -23.78 37.80
C VAL A 293 -63.17 -22.89 39.06
N GLU A 294 -62.03 -22.62 39.74
CA GLU A 294 -61.99 -21.64 40.82
C GLU A 294 -61.47 -20.28 40.29
N PHE A 295 -62.19 -19.20 40.58
CA PHE A 295 -61.70 -17.83 40.37
C PHE A 295 -60.92 -17.40 41.60
N ASP A 296 -59.59 -17.35 41.49
CA ASP A 296 -58.69 -16.78 42.51
C ASP A 296 -58.28 -15.36 42.09
N PRO A 297 -58.84 -14.31 42.71
CA PRO A 297 -58.48 -12.91 42.40
C PRO A 297 -57.00 -12.59 42.65
N VAL A 298 -56.37 -13.21 43.64
CA VAL A 298 -54.95 -12.98 43.95
C VAL A 298 -54.07 -13.53 42.84
N LYS A 299 -54.32 -14.76 42.47
CA LYS A 299 -53.56 -15.45 41.40
C LYS A 299 -53.80 -14.79 40.01
N TYR A 300 -55.01 -14.32 39.74
CA TYR A 300 -55.33 -13.57 38.50
C TYR A 300 -54.50 -12.27 38.43
N ASN A 301 -54.46 -11.54 39.56
CA ASN A 301 -53.71 -10.29 39.62
C ASN A 301 -52.19 -10.50 39.51
N GLU A 302 -51.65 -11.54 40.15
CA GLU A 302 -50.24 -11.93 40.02
C GLU A 302 -49.91 -12.30 38.56
N THR A 303 -50.74 -13.13 37.92
CA THR A 303 -50.59 -13.53 36.51
C THR A 303 -50.59 -12.32 35.57
N THR A 304 -51.54 -11.40 35.76
CA THR A 304 -51.66 -10.20 34.96
C THR A 304 -50.45 -9.26 35.17
N GLN A 305 -50.02 -9.03 36.40
CA GLN A 305 -48.81 -8.23 36.70
C GLN A 305 -47.56 -8.85 36.06
N ARG A 306 -47.45 -10.18 36.07
CA ARG A 306 -46.34 -10.87 35.43
C ARG A 306 -46.35 -10.66 33.91
N LEU A 307 -47.52 -10.78 33.26
CA LEU A 307 -47.71 -10.53 31.85
C LEU A 307 -47.40 -9.06 31.50
N ASP A 308 -47.87 -8.10 32.30
CA ASP A 308 -47.59 -6.68 32.10
C ASP A 308 -46.08 -6.40 32.14
N THR A 309 -45.35 -7.08 33.04
CA THR A 309 -43.88 -7.01 33.12
C THR A 309 -43.24 -7.52 31.82
N ILE A 310 -43.68 -8.69 31.33
CA ILE A 310 -43.16 -9.29 30.09
C ILE A 310 -43.46 -8.38 28.90
N TYR A 311 -44.67 -7.91 28.74
CA TYR A 311 -45.07 -7.01 27.64
C TYR A 311 -44.30 -5.67 27.67
N SER A 312 -44.11 -5.10 28.85
CA SER A 312 -43.33 -3.85 28.99
C SER A 312 -41.87 -4.05 28.56
N LEU A 313 -41.26 -5.19 28.89
CA LEU A 313 -39.93 -5.53 28.45
C LEU A 313 -39.87 -5.80 26.93
N GLN A 314 -40.85 -6.53 26.37
CA GLN A 314 -40.94 -6.76 24.94
C GLN A 314 -41.05 -5.44 24.17
N GLN A 315 -41.93 -4.54 24.62
CA GLN A 315 -42.07 -3.22 24.01
C GLN A 315 -40.77 -2.40 24.10
N LYS A 316 -40.12 -2.40 25.25
CA LYS A 316 -38.87 -1.64 25.49
C LYS A 316 -37.72 -2.15 24.62
N TYR A 317 -37.60 -3.48 24.47
CA TYR A 317 -36.53 -4.10 23.69
C TYR A 317 -36.89 -4.38 22.24
N HIS A 318 -38.12 -4.00 21.80
CA HIS A 318 -38.65 -4.19 20.45
C HIS A 318 -38.61 -5.65 19.98
N VAL A 319 -39.01 -6.55 20.85
CA VAL A 319 -39.11 -7.99 20.60
C VAL A 319 -40.55 -8.46 20.85
N THR A 320 -40.88 -9.67 20.41
CA THR A 320 -42.25 -10.18 20.43
C THR A 320 -42.43 -11.40 21.33
N THR A 321 -41.32 -12.07 21.72
CA THR A 321 -41.38 -13.27 22.54
C THR A 321 -40.44 -13.24 23.71
N VAL A 322 -40.65 -14.12 24.71
CA VAL A 322 -39.77 -14.24 25.87
C VAL A 322 -38.42 -14.83 25.47
N GLU A 323 -38.39 -15.74 24.50
CA GLU A 323 -37.17 -16.32 23.96
C GLU A 323 -36.26 -15.24 23.35
N GLU A 324 -36.84 -14.27 22.65
CA GLU A 324 -36.09 -13.14 22.11
C GLU A 324 -35.52 -12.23 23.22
N LEU A 325 -36.25 -12.04 24.33
CA LEU A 325 -35.73 -11.33 25.51
C LEU A 325 -34.56 -12.07 26.13
N ILE A 326 -34.65 -13.40 26.28
CA ILE A 326 -33.59 -14.25 26.79
C ILE A 326 -32.37 -14.22 25.86
N ALA A 327 -32.59 -14.30 24.54
CA ALA A 327 -31.52 -14.16 23.55
C ALA A 327 -30.81 -12.79 23.67
N LYS A 328 -31.60 -11.72 23.87
CA LYS A 328 -31.06 -10.36 24.08
C LYS A 328 -30.23 -10.25 25.36
N LYS A 329 -30.67 -10.88 26.45
CA LYS A 329 -29.88 -10.97 27.68
C LYS A 329 -28.53 -11.66 27.43
N ASN A 330 -28.52 -12.81 26.73
CA ASN A 330 -27.31 -13.55 26.40
C ASN A 330 -26.37 -12.76 25.50
N GLU A 331 -26.90 -11.96 24.57
CA GLU A 331 -26.11 -11.02 23.75
C GLU A 331 -25.42 -9.97 24.63
N LEU A 332 -26.16 -9.37 25.58
CA LEU A 332 -25.62 -8.39 26.52
C LEU A 332 -24.56 -8.99 27.45
N ASP A 333 -24.77 -10.22 27.94
CA ASP A 333 -23.79 -10.96 28.75
C ASP A 333 -22.48 -11.17 27.97
N THR A 334 -22.58 -11.49 26.67
CA THR A 334 -21.42 -11.67 25.79
C THR A 334 -20.69 -10.36 25.56
N GLN A 335 -21.44 -9.26 25.32
CA GLN A 335 -20.85 -7.92 25.13
C GLN A 335 -20.13 -7.44 26.39
N LEU A 336 -20.71 -7.60 27.56
CA LEU A 336 -20.10 -7.24 28.84
C LEU A 336 -18.88 -8.10 29.17
N GLY A 337 -18.93 -9.40 28.89
CA GLY A 337 -17.77 -10.29 29.02
C GLY A 337 -16.58 -9.86 28.15
N ASN A 338 -16.84 -9.37 26.95
CA ASN A 338 -15.81 -8.79 26.08
C ASN A 338 -15.23 -7.49 26.64
N ILE A 339 -16.04 -6.66 27.31
CA ILE A 339 -15.59 -5.44 27.98
C ILE A 339 -14.71 -5.78 29.17
N ASP A 340 -15.12 -6.72 30.01
CA ASP A 340 -14.37 -7.12 31.22
C ASP A 340 -12.99 -7.72 30.86
N ASN A 341 -12.85 -8.41 29.72
CA ASN A 341 -11.58 -8.95 29.21
C ASN A 341 -10.73 -7.93 28.42
N SER A 342 -11.26 -6.73 28.20
CA SER A 342 -10.59 -5.70 27.37
C SER A 342 -9.30 -5.20 27.97
N ASP A 343 -9.22 -5.07 29.29
CA ASP A 343 -8.03 -4.56 29.98
C ASP A 343 -6.87 -5.57 29.90
N GLU A 344 -7.13 -6.87 29.95
CA GLU A 344 -6.13 -7.92 29.76
C GLU A 344 -5.60 -7.90 28.32
N ARG A 345 -6.50 -7.86 27.34
CA ARG A 345 -6.14 -7.76 25.91
C ARG A 345 -5.34 -6.49 25.59
N LEU A 346 -5.68 -5.37 26.23
CA LEU A 346 -4.94 -4.11 26.09
C LEU A 346 -3.51 -4.26 26.62
N GLU A 347 -3.34 -4.90 27.77
CA GLU A 347 -2.03 -5.10 28.38
C GLU A 347 -1.16 -6.06 27.54
N GLU A 348 -1.74 -7.14 27.02
CA GLU A 348 -1.05 -8.03 26.06
C GLU A 348 -0.58 -7.28 24.80
N CYS A 349 -1.44 -6.43 24.21
CA CYS A 349 -1.07 -5.62 23.07
C CYS A 349 0.05 -4.64 23.39
N LYS A 350 0.05 -3.99 24.56
CA LYS A 350 1.14 -3.12 25.02
C LYS A 350 2.46 -3.87 25.16
N GLN A 351 2.44 -5.01 25.83
CA GLN A 351 3.63 -5.85 26.03
C GLN A 351 4.20 -6.31 24.67
N ARG A 352 3.35 -6.70 23.74
CA ARG A 352 3.74 -7.07 22.39
C ARG A 352 4.38 -5.91 21.62
N VAL A 353 3.81 -4.70 21.72
CA VAL A 353 4.38 -3.48 21.12
C VAL A 353 5.76 -3.19 21.70
N GLU A 354 5.93 -3.23 23.02
CA GLU A 354 7.23 -2.95 23.66
C GLU A 354 8.27 -4.03 23.32
N ALA A 355 7.90 -5.30 23.27
CA ALA A 355 8.81 -6.37 22.85
C ALA A 355 9.28 -6.20 21.39
N LEU A 356 8.35 -5.92 20.47
CA LEU A 356 8.68 -5.68 19.06
C LEU A 356 9.48 -4.38 18.85
N LYS A 357 9.23 -3.36 19.65
CA LYS A 357 10.01 -2.12 19.66
C LYS A 357 11.45 -2.36 20.12
N ALA A 358 11.65 -3.16 21.16
CA ALA A 358 12.97 -3.53 21.63
C ALA A 358 13.75 -4.33 20.57
N GLU A 359 13.10 -5.33 19.92
CA GLU A 359 13.70 -6.08 18.81
C GLU A 359 14.08 -5.16 17.65
N CYS A 360 13.16 -4.28 17.24
CA CYS A 360 13.39 -3.32 16.17
C CYS A 360 14.55 -2.36 16.49
N THR A 361 14.63 -1.87 17.73
CA THR A 361 15.71 -1.01 18.21
C THR A 361 17.07 -1.72 18.19
N GLN A 362 17.11 -2.99 18.56
CA GLN A 362 18.34 -3.79 18.50
C GLN A 362 18.84 -3.94 17.06
N LYS A 363 17.93 -4.25 16.12
CA LYS A 363 18.29 -4.37 14.70
C LYS A 363 18.68 -3.03 14.10
N ALA A 364 18.03 -1.93 14.50
CA ALA A 364 18.41 -0.58 14.13
C ALA A 364 19.84 -0.25 14.58
N ALA A 365 20.23 -0.66 15.79
CA ALA A 365 21.59 -0.44 16.29
C ALA A 365 22.64 -1.18 15.46
N VAL A 366 22.36 -2.42 15.02
CA VAL A 366 23.24 -3.19 14.12
C VAL A 366 23.39 -2.48 12.78
N LEU A 367 22.26 -2.02 12.19
CA LEU A 367 22.26 -1.27 10.93
C LEU A 367 23.08 0.03 11.07
N SER A 368 22.87 0.79 12.16
CA SER A 368 23.61 2.03 12.44
C SER A 368 25.12 1.81 12.55
N GLU A 369 25.55 0.69 13.12
CA GLU A 369 26.97 0.38 13.25
C GLU A 369 27.64 0.10 11.89
N VAL A 370 26.93 -0.61 11.00
CA VAL A 370 27.40 -0.85 9.63
C VAL A 370 27.49 0.47 8.85
N ARG A 371 26.48 1.34 8.99
CA ARG A 371 26.45 2.68 8.38
C ARG A 371 27.57 3.58 8.88
N ARG A 372 27.90 3.56 10.18
CA ARG A 372 29.03 4.34 10.72
C ARG A 372 30.36 3.92 10.13
N LYS A 373 30.59 2.62 9.91
CA LYS A 373 31.79 2.13 9.25
C LYS A 373 31.87 2.61 7.80
N ALA A 374 30.77 2.48 7.08
CA ALA A 374 30.68 2.98 5.71
C ALA A 374 30.86 4.51 5.62
N ALA A 375 30.34 5.27 6.59
CA ALA A 375 30.53 6.71 6.66
C ALA A 375 32.02 7.10 6.69
N VAL A 376 32.84 6.41 7.48
CA VAL A 376 34.30 6.63 7.55
C VAL A 376 34.97 6.29 6.21
N GLU A 377 34.53 5.23 5.53
CA GLU A 377 35.00 4.86 4.19
C GLU A 377 34.65 5.94 3.15
N VAL A 378 33.40 6.43 3.15
CA VAL A 378 32.95 7.54 2.29
C VAL A 378 33.80 8.78 2.51
N GLU A 379 34.07 9.18 3.76
CA GLU A 379 34.88 10.33 4.09
C GLU A 379 36.30 10.20 3.51
N GLY A 380 36.92 9.04 3.68
CA GLY A 380 38.28 8.77 3.23
C GLY A 380 38.42 8.71 1.71
N GLU A 381 37.53 7.99 1.05
CA GLU A 381 37.58 7.85 -0.42
C GLU A 381 37.21 9.17 -1.13
N LEU A 382 36.24 9.91 -0.60
CA LEU A 382 35.84 11.20 -1.18
C LEU A 382 37.01 12.21 -1.08
N ALA A 383 37.72 12.25 0.04
CA ALA A 383 38.88 13.11 0.20
C ALA A 383 39.98 12.80 -0.84
N LYS A 384 40.25 11.50 -1.10
CA LYS A 384 41.20 11.07 -2.13
C LYS A 384 40.80 11.49 -3.54
N LEU A 385 39.52 11.39 -3.87
CA LEU A 385 38.98 11.76 -5.19
C LEU A 385 38.95 13.28 -5.40
N LEU A 386 38.63 14.05 -4.36
CA LEU A 386 38.48 15.51 -4.46
C LEU A 386 39.83 16.26 -4.47
N ALA A 387 40.88 15.72 -3.85
CA ALA A 387 42.18 16.35 -3.82
C ALA A 387 42.76 16.65 -5.22
N PRO A 388 42.82 15.71 -6.19
CA PRO A 388 43.25 15.99 -7.56
C PRO A 388 42.29 16.88 -8.35
N LEU A 389 41.01 16.95 -7.95
CA LEU A 389 40.01 17.82 -8.54
C LEU A 389 40.12 19.30 -8.09
N GLY A 390 41.24 19.70 -7.55
CA GLY A 390 41.52 21.10 -7.16
C GLY A 390 40.98 21.50 -5.78
N ILE A 391 40.69 20.51 -4.92
CA ILE A 391 40.27 20.73 -3.54
C ILE A 391 41.21 19.97 -2.59
N PRO A 392 42.52 20.32 -2.53
CA PRO A 392 43.54 19.54 -1.79
C PRO A 392 43.33 19.56 -0.27
N ASN A 393 42.63 20.56 0.24
CA ASN A 393 42.38 20.74 1.68
C ASN A 393 40.94 20.44 2.05
N VAL A 394 40.25 19.59 1.25
CA VAL A 394 38.86 19.21 1.50
C VAL A 394 38.71 18.57 2.89
N ARG A 395 37.67 18.95 3.58
CA ARG A 395 37.13 18.24 4.74
C ARG A 395 35.71 17.81 4.41
N PHE A 396 35.48 16.53 4.45
CA PHE A 396 34.18 15.94 4.25
C PHE A 396 33.85 15.07 5.46
N LYS A 397 32.63 15.19 5.99
CA LYS A 397 32.18 14.40 7.13
C LYS A 397 30.75 13.94 6.91
N VAL A 398 30.52 12.68 7.20
CA VAL A 398 29.19 12.06 7.21
C VAL A 398 28.69 12.08 8.65
N GLN A 399 27.86 13.05 8.97
CA GLN A 399 27.24 13.14 10.29
C GLN A 399 26.02 12.21 10.34
N ILE A 400 26.04 11.25 11.27
CA ILE A 400 24.92 10.35 11.53
C ILE A 400 24.34 10.71 12.89
N THR A 401 23.05 11.05 12.92
CA THR A 401 22.29 11.32 14.14
C THR A 401 21.15 10.32 14.27
N ILE A 402 20.84 9.91 15.50
CA ILE A 402 19.77 8.95 15.77
C ILE A 402 18.45 9.71 15.86
N GLY A 403 17.47 9.28 15.09
CA GLY A 403 16.10 9.75 15.11
C GLY A 403 15.13 8.69 15.65
N GLU A 404 13.86 8.83 15.30
CA GLU A 404 12.83 7.84 15.61
C GLU A 404 12.93 6.64 14.68
N LEU A 405 12.30 5.52 15.12
CA LEU A 405 12.15 4.32 14.28
C LEU A 405 11.35 4.65 13.02
N ALA A 406 11.97 4.47 11.86
CA ALA A 406 11.37 4.72 10.55
C ALA A 406 11.63 3.53 9.61
N GLN A 407 10.98 3.50 8.46
CA GLN A 407 11.10 2.38 7.52
C GLN A 407 12.52 2.07 7.06
N LYS A 408 13.41 3.08 7.02
CA LYS A 408 14.81 2.95 6.62
C LYS A 408 15.80 2.91 7.79
N GLY A 409 15.35 2.68 9.02
CA GLY A 409 16.19 2.71 10.22
C GLY A 409 15.95 3.96 11.06
N VAL A 410 16.86 4.21 11.98
CA VAL A 410 16.83 5.36 12.92
C VAL A 410 17.81 6.46 12.52
N ASP A 411 18.67 6.20 11.53
CA ASP A 411 19.78 7.09 11.19
C ASP A 411 19.30 8.22 10.27
N LYS A 412 19.63 9.44 10.65
CA LYS A 412 19.57 10.63 9.80
C LYS A 412 20.99 10.99 9.39
N VAL A 413 21.23 11.03 8.09
CA VAL A 413 22.53 11.29 7.51
C VAL A 413 22.60 12.70 6.98
N MET A 414 23.68 13.43 7.32
CA MET A 414 23.97 14.75 6.81
C MET A 414 25.42 14.83 6.33
N PHE A 415 25.62 15.20 5.08
CA PHE A 415 26.95 15.44 4.50
C PHE A 415 27.38 16.87 4.83
N LEU A 416 28.50 16.98 5.55
CA LEU A 416 29.16 18.24 5.85
C LEU A 416 30.41 18.38 4.99
N PHE A 417 30.62 19.56 4.46
CA PHE A 417 31.71 19.87 3.53
C PHE A 417 32.40 21.19 3.87
N SER A 418 33.70 21.24 3.67
CA SER A 418 34.49 22.47 3.62
C SER A 418 35.64 22.30 2.63
N ALA A 419 35.80 23.25 1.72
CA ALA A 419 36.89 23.27 0.74
C ALA A 419 38.25 23.65 1.36
N ASN A 420 38.28 24.28 2.55
CA ASN A 420 39.46 24.83 3.20
C ASN A 420 39.55 24.38 4.65
N LYS A 421 40.79 24.34 5.17
CA LYS A 421 41.04 23.95 6.57
C LYS A 421 40.53 25.00 7.59
N SER A 422 40.41 26.24 7.20
CA SER A 422 40.13 27.39 8.07
C SER A 422 38.65 27.77 8.14
N THR A 423 37.78 27.19 7.29
CA THR A 423 36.35 27.49 7.27
C THR A 423 35.58 26.40 7.99
N ASP A 424 34.46 26.74 8.62
CA ASP A 424 33.56 25.78 9.24
C ASP A 424 33.04 24.77 8.24
N MET A 425 32.73 23.58 8.71
CA MET A 425 32.05 22.57 7.90
C MET A 425 30.55 22.88 7.87
N LEU A 426 30.03 23.08 6.70
CA LEU A 426 28.61 23.36 6.47
C LEU A 426 27.94 22.19 5.76
N PRO A 427 26.61 22.03 5.90
CA PRO A 427 25.88 21.11 5.05
C PRO A 427 26.18 21.39 3.57
N VAL A 428 26.37 20.31 2.79
CA VAL A 428 26.67 20.44 1.34
C VAL A 428 25.66 21.32 0.63
N SER A 429 24.42 21.34 1.10
CA SER A 429 23.33 22.20 0.60
C SER A 429 23.60 23.70 0.73
N GLN A 430 24.47 24.11 1.63
CA GLN A 430 24.80 25.51 1.91
C GLN A 430 26.13 25.96 1.30
N VAL A 431 26.79 25.07 0.58
CA VAL A 431 28.07 25.39 -0.10
C VAL A 431 27.79 26.20 -1.36
N ALA A 432 28.43 27.34 -1.47
CA ALA A 432 28.09 28.39 -2.46
C ALA A 432 28.57 28.12 -3.89
N SER A 433 29.55 27.22 -4.11
CA SER A 433 30.16 27.01 -5.42
C SER A 433 29.56 25.84 -6.18
N GLY A 434 28.82 26.11 -7.27
CA GLY A 434 28.26 25.07 -8.16
C GLY A 434 29.32 24.12 -8.72
N GLY A 435 30.54 24.62 -9.00
CA GLY A 435 31.66 23.81 -9.48
C GLY A 435 32.21 22.87 -8.41
N GLU A 436 32.21 23.25 -7.13
CA GLU A 436 32.60 22.37 -6.02
C GLU A 436 31.56 21.25 -5.81
N ILE A 437 30.30 21.59 -5.83
CA ILE A 437 29.20 20.63 -5.73
C ILE A 437 29.27 19.61 -6.88
N ALA A 438 29.52 20.06 -8.11
CA ALA A 438 29.66 19.17 -9.26
C ALA A 438 30.82 18.16 -9.09
N ARG A 439 31.97 18.61 -8.55
CA ARG A 439 33.12 17.73 -8.25
C ARG A 439 32.82 16.75 -7.13
N VAL A 440 32.14 17.17 -6.06
CA VAL A 440 31.67 16.28 -5.00
C VAL A 440 30.71 15.22 -5.57
N MET A 441 29.77 15.64 -6.40
CA MET A 441 28.81 14.73 -7.03
C MET A 441 29.49 13.72 -7.98
N LEU A 442 30.43 14.17 -8.81
CA LEU A 442 31.23 13.28 -9.65
C LEU A 442 31.95 12.22 -8.82
N SER A 443 32.59 12.64 -7.72
CA SER A 443 33.32 11.75 -6.83
C SER A 443 32.40 10.73 -6.14
N LEU A 444 31.21 11.17 -5.67
CA LEU A 444 30.19 10.28 -5.12
C LEU A 444 29.67 9.29 -6.15
N LYS A 445 29.38 9.75 -7.37
CA LYS A 445 28.93 8.88 -8.46
C LYS A 445 29.99 7.85 -8.85
N ALA A 446 31.28 8.22 -8.84
CA ALA A 446 32.37 7.28 -9.06
C ALA A 446 32.42 6.17 -7.98
N MET A 447 32.21 6.52 -6.72
CA MET A 447 32.14 5.55 -5.63
C MET A 447 30.89 4.64 -5.76
N ILE A 448 29.72 5.24 -5.96
CA ILE A 448 28.44 4.52 -6.12
C ILE A 448 28.51 3.56 -7.32
N SER A 449 28.98 4.03 -8.48
CA SER A 449 29.12 3.24 -9.68
C SER A 449 29.99 2.00 -9.46
N LYS A 450 31.05 2.14 -8.69
CA LYS A 450 31.94 1.03 -8.33
C LYS A 450 31.24 0.01 -7.41
N ALA A 451 30.40 0.50 -6.48
CA ALA A 451 29.74 -0.33 -5.48
C ALA A 451 28.52 -1.11 -6.03
N ILE A 452 27.69 -0.48 -6.87
CA ILE A 452 26.45 -1.09 -7.38
C ILE A 452 26.53 -1.55 -8.84
N GLY A 453 27.64 -1.27 -9.54
CA GLY A 453 27.82 -1.73 -10.92
C GLY A 453 26.80 -1.12 -11.89
N LEU A 454 26.44 0.17 -11.76
CA LEU A 454 25.54 0.86 -12.70
C LEU A 454 26.11 0.80 -14.11
N PRO A 455 25.40 0.24 -15.09
CA PRO A 455 25.98 -0.02 -16.41
C PRO A 455 26.06 1.21 -17.31
N THR A 456 25.15 2.19 -17.18
CA THR A 456 25.17 3.42 -18.00
C THR A 456 25.01 4.65 -17.12
N ILE A 457 25.97 5.58 -17.19
CA ILE A 457 25.93 6.86 -16.50
C ILE A 457 26.11 7.98 -17.55
N ILE A 458 25.24 8.98 -17.52
CA ILE A 458 25.30 10.14 -18.41
C ILE A 458 25.57 11.38 -17.58
N PHE A 459 26.67 12.09 -17.89
CA PHE A 459 27.02 13.38 -17.30
C PHE A 459 26.69 14.51 -18.26
N ASP A 460 25.80 15.42 -17.84
CA ASP A 460 25.43 16.62 -18.60
C ASP A 460 25.95 17.87 -17.91
N GLU A 461 26.82 18.61 -18.61
CA GLU A 461 27.39 19.88 -18.17
C GLU A 461 28.06 19.86 -16.77
N ILE A 462 28.66 18.72 -16.41
CA ILE A 462 29.36 18.57 -15.11
C ILE A 462 30.65 19.41 -15.03
N ASP A 463 31.12 19.88 -16.17
CA ASP A 463 32.37 20.63 -16.36
C ASP A 463 32.21 22.16 -16.23
N THR A 464 31.05 22.62 -15.76
CA THR A 464 30.80 24.07 -15.57
C THR A 464 31.71 24.65 -14.48
N GLY A 465 32.42 25.72 -14.80
CA GLY A 465 33.35 26.40 -13.89
C GLY A 465 34.67 25.68 -13.65
N VAL A 466 35.03 24.74 -14.51
CA VAL A 466 36.28 23.98 -14.44
C VAL A 466 37.14 24.24 -15.67
N SER A 467 38.45 24.16 -15.54
CA SER A 467 39.37 24.31 -16.67
C SER A 467 40.71 23.62 -16.42
N GLY A 468 41.51 23.46 -17.48
CA GLY A 468 42.89 23.02 -17.43
C GLY A 468 43.06 21.65 -16.77
N ARG A 469 43.93 21.56 -15.76
CA ARG A 469 44.32 20.32 -15.07
C ARG A 469 43.13 19.64 -14.35
N VAL A 470 42.20 20.45 -13.83
CA VAL A 470 41.02 19.87 -13.12
C VAL A 470 40.10 19.14 -14.10
N ALA A 471 39.87 19.72 -15.29
CA ALA A 471 39.10 19.05 -16.33
C ALA A 471 39.73 17.73 -16.80
N GLU A 472 41.07 17.69 -16.91
CA GLU A 472 41.84 16.49 -17.23
C GLU A 472 41.64 15.41 -16.14
N GLN A 473 41.69 15.77 -14.86
CA GLN A 473 41.44 14.83 -13.75
C GLN A 473 39.99 14.34 -13.70
N MET A 474 39.01 15.20 -14.00
CA MET A 474 37.61 14.77 -14.15
C MET A 474 37.46 13.74 -15.27
N ALA A 475 38.11 13.96 -16.42
CA ALA A 475 38.12 13.01 -17.53
C ALA A 475 38.73 11.66 -17.13
N HIS A 476 39.83 11.67 -16.37
CA HIS A 476 40.43 10.42 -15.82
C HIS A 476 39.46 9.66 -14.93
N ILE A 477 38.74 10.35 -14.03
CA ILE A 477 37.75 9.71 -13.15
C ILE A 477 36.63 9.10 -14.01
N MET A 478 36.04 9.85 -14.95
CA MET A 478 34.97 9.37 -15.83
C MET A 478 35.42 8.20 -16.70
N ARG A 479 36.63 8.23 -17.23
CA ARG A 479 37.21 7.12 -17.98
C ARG A 479 37.43 5.87 -17.10
N GLY A 480 37.88 6.06 -15.85
CA GLY A 480 38.03 4.98 -14.89
C GLY A 480 36.72 4.35 -14.42
N MET A 481 35.60 5.06 -14.59
CA MET A 481 34.25 4.52 -14.37
C MET A 481 33.75 3.68 -15.54
N GLY A 482 34.21 3.98 -16.79
CA GLY A 482 33.83 3.26 -18.00
C GLY A 482 34.80 2.11 -18.30
N ASP A 483 34.25 0.90 -18.44
CA ASP A 483 35.00 -0.32 -18.81
C ASP A 483 34.19 -1.17 -19.82
N VAL A 484 34.59 -2.42 -20.02
CA VAL A 484 33.91 -3.33 -20.96
C VAL A 484 32.43 -3.58 -20.58
N ASN A 485 32.12 -3.50 -19.28
CA ASN A 485 30.80 -3.75 -18.74
C ASN A 485 30.09 -2.49 -18.27
N ARG A 486 30.71 -1.31 -18.42
CA ARG A 486 30.15 -0.04 -17.97
C ARG A 486 30.32 1.03 -19.06
N GLN A 487 29.34 1.88 -19.16
CA GLN A 487 29.26 2.94 -20.16
C GLN A 487 29.11 4.29 -19.46
N VAL A 488 30.00 5.19 -19.77
CA VAL A 488 29.94 6.58 -19.33
C VAL A 488 29.80 7.47 -20.56
N ILE A 489 28.80 8.31 -20.57
CA ILE A 489 28.55 9.28 -21.64
C ILE A 489 28.66 10.68 -21.03
N CYS A 490 29.58 11.50 -21.50
CA CYS A 490 29.74 12.87 -21.03
C CYS A 490 29.42 13.88 -22.13
N ILE A 491 28.49 14.76 -21.86
CA ILE A 491 28.21 15.93 -22.68
C ILE A 491 29.08 17.05 -22.17
N THR A 492 30.02 17.51 -23.00
CA THR A 492 31.06 18.49 -22.61
C THR A 492 31.30 19.57 -23.65
N HIS A 493 31.75 20.72 -23.18
CA HIS A 493 32.29 21.79 -24.01
C HIS A 493 33.82 21.96 -23.84
N LEU A 494 34.44 21.15 -22.98
CA LEU A 494 35.87 21.20 -22.67
C LEU A 494 36.69 20.25 -23.54
N PRO A 495 37.67 20.73 -24.33
CA PRO A 495 38.53 19.91 -25.18
C PRO A 495 39.34 18.88 -24.35
N GLN A 496 39.70 19.23 -23.10
CA GLN A 496 40.42 18.34 -22.19
C GLN A 496 39.61 17.08 -21.87
N ILE A 497 38.28 17.18 -21.67
CA ILE A 497 37.41 16.04 -21.43
C ILE A 497 37.12 15.28 -22.72
N ALA A 498 36.86 16.02 -23.81
CA ALA A 498 36.57 15.46 -25.12
C ALA A 498 37.71 14.59 -25.65
N ALA A 499 38.96 14.94 -25.34
CA ALA A 499 40.14 14.17 -25.75
C ALA A 499 40.23 12.79 -25.13
N TYR A 500 39.67 12.56 -23.91
CA TYR A 500 39.74 11.29 -23.19
C TYR A 500 38.65 10.26 -23.54
N GLY A 501 37.61 10.68 -24.32
CA GLY A 501 36.57 9.74 -24.76
C GLY A 501 37.11 8.67 -25.71
N SER A 502 36.79 7.40 -25.51
CA SER A 502 37.08 6.35 -26.47
C SER A 502 36.23 6.48 -27.74
N THR A 503 35.02 7.00 -27.62
CA THR A 503 34.14 7.34 -28.73
C THR A 503 33.75 8.81 -28.63
N HIS A 504 33.74 9.50 -29.78
CA HIS A 504 33.43 10.93 -29.84
C HIS A 504 32.29 11.18 -30.84
N TYR A 505 31.21 11.80 -30.35
CA TYR A 505 30.07 12.21 -31.14
C TYR A 505 29.99 13.71 -31.21
N LYS A 506 29.65 14.24 -32.39
CA LYS A 506 29.41 15.69 -32.60
C LYS A 506 27.95 15.93 -32.90
N VAL A 507 27.33 16.85 -32.16
CA VAL A 507 26.00 17.39 -32.43
C VAL A 507 26.15 18.71 -33.19
N ALA A 508 25.48 18.80 -34.32
CA ALA A 508 25.51 20.00 -35.16
C ALA A 508 24.07 20.40 -35.57
N LYS A 509 23.87 21.69 -35.80
CA LYS A 509 22.66 22.22 -36.41
C LYS A 509 22.91 22.51 -37.89
N HIS A 510 21.92 22.21 -38.70
CA HIS A 510 21.89 22.50 -40.11
C HIS A 510 20.56 23.19 -40.47
N GLU A 511 20.61 24.15 -41.35
CA GLU A 511 19.43 24.74 -41.97
C GLU A 511 18.97 23.78 -43.08
N ALA A 512 17.74 23.26 -42.97
CA ALA A 512 17.06 22.44 -43.96
C ALA A 512 15.81 23.17 -44.48
N GLU A 513 15.22 22.72 -45.56
CA GLU A 513 13.98 23.30 -46.11
C GLU A 513 12.82 23.26 -45.08
N SER A 514 12.84 22.32 -44.14
CA SER A 514 11.88 22.19 -43.05
C SER A 514 12.20 23.02 -41.80
N GLY A 515 13.26 23.89 -41.85
CA GLY A 515 13.78 24.66 -40.71
C GLY A 515 15.07 24.08 -40.14
N THR A 516 15.49 24.57 -38.98
CA THR A 516 16.70 24.09 -38.30
C THR A 516 16.55 22.64 -37.84
N VAL A 517 17.48 21.78 -38.23
CA VAL A 517 17.51 20.35 -37.85
C VAL A 517 18.82 20.06 -37.11
N SER A 518 18.71 19.31 -36.02
CA SER A 518 19.87 18.82 -35.27
C SER A 518 20.23 17.40 -35.71
N THR A 519 21.52 17.18 -35.97
CA THR A 519 22.10 15.88 -36.32
C THR A 519 23.18 15.51 -35.31
N MET A 520 23.44 14.22 -35.13
CA MET A 520 24.54 13.71 -34.34
C MET A 520 25.32 12.68 -35.15
N THR A 521 26.63 12.81 -35.17
CA THR A 521 27.51 11.92 -35.94
C THR A 521 28.67 11.43 -35.08
N GLN A 522 29.05 10.17 -35.25
CA GLN A 522 30.28 9.64 -34.68
C GLN A 522 31.48 10.13 -35.49
N LEU A 523 32.48 10.72 -34.82
CA LEU A 523 33.65 11.25 -35.46
C LEU A 523 34.69 10.16 -35.75
N THR A 524 35.28 10.23 -36.96
CA THR A 524 36.49 9.49 -37.30
C THR A 524 37.70 10.08 -36.55
N PRO A 525 38.83 9.34 -36.44
CA PRO A 525 40.02 9.85 -35.75
C PRO A 525 40.51 11.21 -36.27
N ASP A 526 40.46 11.45 -37.60
CA ASP A 526 40.86 12.74 -38.21
C ASP A 526 39.84 13.86 -37.93
N GLN A 527 38.56 13.54 -38.00
CA GLN A 527 37.50 14.49 -37.64
C GLN A 527 37.56 14.88 -36.17
N ARG A 528 37.95 13.94 -35.29
CA ARG A 528 38.13 14.18 -33.88
C ARG A 528 39.26 15.17 -33.59
N ILE A 529 40.40 15.07 -34.32
CA ILE A 529 41.49 16.05 -34.22
C ILE A 529 40.98 17.43 -34.57
N THR A 530 40.24 17.55 -35.69
CA THR A 530 39.68 18.82 -36.16
C THR A 530 38.70 19.39 -35.16
N GLU A 531 37.79 18.58 -34.60
CA GLU A 531 36.80 19.03 -33.62
C GLU A 531 37.47 19.55 -32.34
N ILE A 532 38.45 18.81 -31.81
CA ILE A 532 39.18 19.24 -30.61
C ILE A 532 40.00 20.53 -30.90
N ALA A 533 40.62 20.64 -32.08
CA ALA A 533 41.30 21.85 -32.47
C ALA A 533 40.32 23.06 -32.58
N GLN A 534 39.12 22.83 -33.12
CA GLN A 534 38.06 23.84 -33.18
C GLN A 534 37.57 24.25 -31.77
N MET A 535 37.44 23.31 -30.84
CA MET A 535 37.10 23.61 -29.43
C MET A 535 38.20 24.41 -28.71
N LEU A 536 39.47 24.32 -29.14
CA LEU A 536 40.60 25.03 -28.56
C LEU A 536 40.75 26.47 -29.12
N SER A 537 40.47 26.68 -30.42
CA SER A 537 40.75 27.92 -31.13
C SER A 537 39.50 28.69 -31.60
N GLY A 538 38.32 28.12 -31.47
CA GLY A 538 37.10 28.67 -32.06
C GLY A 538 36.99 28.35 -33.55
N SER A 539 36.42 29.29 -34.35
CA SER A 539 36.14 29.12 -35.77
C SER A 539 37.42 28.97 -36.64
N ASP A 540 38.52 29.61 -36.23
CA ASP A 540 39.77 29.62 -37.00
C ASP A 540 40.72 28.54 -36.52
N VAL A 541 40.72 27.39 -37.20
CA VAL A 541 41.59 26.26 -36.88
C VAL A 541 43.00 26.52 -37.36
N THR A 542 43.88 26.89 -36.45
CA THR A 542 45.30 27.12 -36.73
C THR A 542 46.12 25.81 -36.63
N GLN A 543 47.31 25.79 -37.31
CA GLN A 543 48.20 24.63 -37.17
C GLN A 543 48.59 24.37 -35.73
N ALA A 544 48.82 25.38 -34.91
CA ALA A 544 49.10 25.27 -33.49
C ALA A 544 47.97 24.62 -32.71
N ALA A 545 46.70 24.91 -33.06
CA ALA A 545 45.54 24.27 -32.46
C ALA A 545 45.46 22.76 -32.81
N ILE A 546 45.79 22.42 -34.06
CA ILE A 546 45.87 21.00 -34.51
C ILE A 546 46.94 20.25 -33.76
N ASP A 547 48.13 20.82 -33.61
CA ASP A 547 49.26 20.20 -32.90
C ASP A 547 48.95 20.02 -31.40
N ASN A 548 48.26 20.98 -30.79
CA ASN A 548 47.79 20.89 -29.41
C ASN A 548 46.69 19.83 -29.27
N ALA A 549 45.74 19.75 -30.19
CA ALA A 549 44.72 18.69 -30.22
C ALA A 549 45.33 17.30 -30.31
N LYS A 550 46.33 17.10 -31.19
CA LYS A 550 47.09 15.86 -31.31
C LYS A 550 47.80 15.52 -30.00
N SER A 551 48.44 16.53 -29.34
CA SER A 551 49.09 16.32 -28.06
C SER A 551 48.12 15.88 -26.95
N LEU A 552 46.92 16.46 -26.88
CA LEU A 552 45.87 16.03 -25.93
C LEU A 552 45.44 14.59 -26.18
N LEU A 553 45.22 14.19 -27.46
CA LEU A 553 44.85 12.86 -27.85
C LEU A 553 45.95 11.82 -27.62
N MET A 554 47.28 12.22 -27.71
CA MET A 554 48.40 11.31 -27.40
C MET A 554 48.54 11.01 -25.90
N LYS A 555 48.13 11.93 -25.02
CA LYS A 555 48.13 11.69 -23.56
C LYS A 555 47.12 10.58 -23.17
N GLU A 556 46.10 10.35 -23.96
CA GLU A 556 45.14 9.28 -23.77
C GLU A 556 45.78 7.88 -23.85
N LYS A 557 46.83 7.71 -24.66
CA LYS A 557 47.43 6.40 -24.92
C LYS A 557 48.52 6.00 -23.87
N LYS A 558 48.84 6.89 -22.96
CA LYS A 558 49.73 6.63 -21.80
C LYS A 558 48.91 6.46 -20.54
#